data_acaf97cb94606b0ae6f39f02b1a1d498
#
_entry.id   acaf97cb94606b0ae6f39f02b1a1d498
#
_cell.length_a   1.000
_cell.length_b   1.000
_cell.length_c   1.000
_cell.angle_alpha   90.00
_cell.angle_beta   90.00
_cell.angle_gamma   90.00
#
_symmetry.space_group_name_H-M   'P 1'
#
loop_
_entity.id
_entity.type
_entity.pdbx_description
1 polymer ?
#
loop_
_entity_poly.entity_id
_entity_poly.type
_entity_poly.pdbx_seq_one_letter_code
_entity_poly.pdbx_strand_id
1 'polypeptide(L)'
;MHDQGEFLSCDWGTSSFRLKLVKIAGLEIIAESSTTNGIARTYELWKRMNEPEENRFAFYARNISHQIEKISQQTGRSMDNIPVIISGMASSNIGMIELPYKKIPFKLNGSDLLMQRYAATENFKHDVLIISGISGDQDVMRGEETQITGIENIPSGDWICILPGTHSKHVKVKNGLVVDFKTFMTGEFFELLSTKSILAGSIEKGADPANKNNLSAFEKGIRAGIESNLLHSSFIARTNILFNKLSRQENYYWLSGLLIGAELTELTHLHEYNIVIVGNQEQLLSYKAAFEILNQLAKTPIPVLQDSDKAIIRGQSRAMMNQKK
;
A
#
# COMPACT_ATOMS: atom_id res chain seq x y z
N MET A 1 -6.59 5.53 -32.55
CA MET A 1 -5.97 6.86 -32.32
C MET A 1 -6.24 7.33 -30.89
N HIS A 2 -5.78 6.64 -29.82
CA HIS A 2 -5.97 7.06 -28.42
C HIS A 2 -4.80 6.71 -27.51
N ASP A 3 -3.60 6.51 -28.06
CA ASP A 3 -2.40 6.13 -27.29
C ASP A 3 -1.46 7.30 -26.94
N GLN A 4 -1.87 8.53 -27.15
CA GLN A 4 -1.04 9.73 -26.89
C GLN A 4 -1.57 10.61 -25.76
N GLY A 5 -2.48 10.10 -24.93
CA GLY A 5 -3.00 10.84 -23.80
C GLY A 5 -2.15 10.75 -22.56
N GLU A 6 -2.47 11.59 -21.58
CA GLU A 6 -1.86 11.62 -20.25
C GLU A 6 -2.96 11.55 -19.18
N PHE A 7 -2.60 11.14 -17.97
CA PHE A 7 -3.46 11.27 -16.80
C PHE A 7 -2.63 11.58 -15.54
N LEU A 8 -3.29 12.16 -14.57
CA LEU A 8 -2.74 12.43 -13.26
C LEU A 8 -3.11 11.26 -12.34
N SER A 9 -2.12 10.43 -12.02
CA SER A 9 -2.24 9.31 -11.09
C SER A 9 -2.14 9.84 -9.66
N CYS A 10 -3.23 9.79 -8.91
CA CYS A 10 -3.29 10.20 -7.52
C CYS A 10 -3.43 8.97 -6.61
N ASP A 11 -2.44 8.72 -5.78
CA ASP A 11 -2.50 7.78 -4.67
C ASP A 11 -2.60 8.57 -3.36
N TRP A 12 -3.78 8.56 -2.74
CA TRP A 12 -4.04 9.32 -1.52
C TRP A 12 -4.29 8.40 -0.34
N GLY A 13 -3.21 8.02 0.32
CA GLY A 13 -3.24 7.16 1.50
C GLY A 13 -3.63 7.91 2.78
N THR A 14 -3.66 7.19 3.89
CA THR A 14 -3.97 7.76 5.22
C THR A 14 -2.95 8.84 5.62
N SER A 15 -1.65 8.59 5.41
CA SER A 15 -0.54 9.44 5.89
C SER A 15 0.20 10.16 4.78
N SER A 16 -0.02 9.82 3.50
CA SER A 16 0.73 10.37 2.37
C SER A 16 -0.16 10.68 1.18
N PHE A 17 0.26 11.66 0.39
CA PHE A 17 -0.31 12.03 -0.89
C PHE A 17 0.76 11.95 -1.96
N ARG A 18 0.48 11.29 -3.08
CA ARG A 18 1.35 11.17 -4.24
C ARG A 18 0.55 11.47 -5.50
N LEU A 19 1.06 12.38 -6.33
CA LEU A 19 0.49 12.74 -7.62
C LEU A 19 1.57 12.60 -8.68
N LYS A 20 1.28 11.88 -9.75
CA LYS A 20 2.20 11.65 -10.86
C LYS A 20 1.51 11.98 -12.18
N LEU A 21 2.19 12.75 -13.02
CA LEU A 21 1.79 12.91 -14.41
C LEU A 21 2.32 11.71 -15.20
N VAL A 22 1.40 10.96 -15.81
CA VAL A 22 1.72 9.69 -16.47
C VAL A 22 1.28 9.74 -17.93
N LYS A 23 2.18 9.36 -18.84
CA LYS A 23 1.87 9.13 -20.24
C LYS A 23 1.21 7.76 -20.39
N ILE A 24 0.02 7.69 -21.03
CA ILE A 24 -0.73 6.44 -21.19
C ILE A 24 0.08 5.40 -21.98
N ALA A 25 0.74 5.84 -23.06
CA ALA A 25 1.65 4.97 -23.82
C ALA A 25 2.90 4.64 -22.99
N GLY A 26 3.04 3.38 -22.60
CA GLY A 26 4.19 2.90 -21.82
C GLY A 26 4.14 3.20 -20.32
N LEU A 27 3.13 3.93 -19.84
CA LEU A 27 2.95 4.31 -18.42
C LEU A 27 4.19 4.99 -17.81
N GLU A 28 4.82 5.86 -18.62
CA GLU A 28 6.00 6.63 -18.21
C GLU A 28 5.59 7.78 -17.28
N ILE A 29 6.30 7.92 -16.15
CA ILE A 29 6.14 9.04 -15.22
C ILE A 29 6.93 10.23 -15.78
N ILE A 30 6.24 11.33 -16.09
CA ILE A 30 6.83 12.57 -16.64
C ILE A 30 7.25 13.51 -15.51
N ALA A 31 6.44 13.64 -14.48
CA ALA A 31 6.67 14.49 -13.31
C ALA A 31 5.89 13.97 -12.12
N GLU A 32 6.32 14.32 -10.91
CA GLU A 32 5.65 13.89 -9.69
C GLU A 32 5.70 14.95 -8.58
N SER A 33 4.70 14.90 -7.70
CA SER A 33 4.63 15.67 -6.48
C SER A 33 4.15 14.80 -5.32
N SER A 34 4.81 14.86 -4.18
CA SER A 34 4.41 14.09 -3.00
C SER A 34 4.44 14.96 -1.74
N THR A 35 3.59 14.61 -0.77
CA THR A 35 3.55 15.24 0.54
C THR A 35 3.15 14.27 1.63
N THR A 36 3.42 14.62 2.89
CA THR A 36 2.95 13.92 4.09
C THR A 36 1.52 14.30 4.48
N ASN A 37 0.79 15.03 3.63
CA ASN A 37 -0.60 15.42 3.87
C ASN A 37 -1.55 14.32 3.34
N GLY A 38 -1.54 13.18 4.00
CA GLY A 38 -2.52 12.12 3.74
C GLY A 38 -3.94 12.54 4.13
N ILE A 39 -4.89 11.65 3.87
CA ILE A 39 -6.34 11.89 4.12
C ILE A 39 -6.62 12.23 5.59
N ALA A 40 -5.99 11.57 6.56
CA ALA A 40 -6.23 11.83 7.97
C ALA A 40 -5.93 13.30 8.33
N ARG A 41 -4.76 13.81 7.95
CA ARG A 41 -4.38 15.20 8.19
C ARG A 41 -5.27 16.20 7.41
N THR A 42 -5.60 15.87 6.18
CA THR A 42 -6.47 16.72 5.34
C THR A 42 -7.86 16.83 5.96
N TYR A 43 -8.40 15.74 6.49
CA TYR A 43 -9.69 15.70 7.17
C TYR A 43 -9.69 16.52 8.48
N GLU A 44 -8.60 16.43 9.28
CA GLU A 44 -8.46 17.29 10.47
C GLU A 44 -8.47 18.77 10.13
N LEU A 45 -7.78 19.17 9.04
CA LEU A 45 -7.80 20.57 8.57
C LEU A 45 -9.20 20.97 8.12
N TRP A 46 -9.88 20.09 7.35
CA TRP A 46 -11.27 20.29 6.94
C TRP A 46 -12.19 20.55 8.15
N LYS A 47 -12.14 19.68 9.15
CA LYS A 47 -12.95 19.81 10.38
C LYS A 47 -12.74 21.13 11.11
N ARG A 48 -11.51 21.64 11.14
CA ARG A 48 -11.18 22.93 11.80
C ARG A 48 -11.78 24.13 11.08
N MET A 49 -12.07 24.02 9.78
CA MET A 49 -12.68 25.11 9.01
C MET A 49 -14.18 25.27 9.31
N ASN A 50 -14.82 24.24 9.87
CA ASN A 50 -16.24 24.21 10.20
C ASN A 50 -17.16 24.65 9.02
N GLU A 51 -16.76 24.27 7.80
CA GLU A 51 -17.54 24.51 6.59
C GLU A 51 -18.65 23.46 6.39
N PRO A 52 -19.74 23.81 5.66
CA PRO A 52 -20.77 22.85 5.29
C PRO A 52 -20.24 21.65 4.51
N GLU A 53 -20.79 20.45 4.76
CA GLU A 53 -20.34 19.18 4.16
C GLU A 53 -20.33 19.22 2.61
N GLU A 54 -21.22 19.98 1.99
CA GLU A 54 -21.27 20.21 0.53
C GLU A 54 -20.00 20.82 -0.05
N ASN A 55 -19.21 21.55 0.74
CA ASN A 55 -17.94 22.15 0.34
C ASN A 55 -16.74 21.19 0.45
N ARG A 56 -16.95 20.00 1.02
CA ARG A 56 -15.88 19.04 1.29
C ARG A 56 -15.14 18.61 0.02
N PHE A 57 -15.86 18.24 -1.01
CA PHE A 57 -15.26 17.88 -2.30
C PHE A 57 -14.35 19.00 -2.83
N ALA A 58 -14.85 20.24 -2.85
CA ALA A 58 -14.07 21.40 -3.32
C ALA A 58 -12.83 21.67 -2.47
N PHE A 59 -12.89 21.45 -1.14
CA PHE A 59 -11.74 21.56 -0.27
C PHE A 59 -10.63 20.57 -0.63
N TYR A 60 -10.99 19.28 -0.84
CA TYR A 60 -10.03 18.27 -1.25
C TYR A 60 -9.50 18.54 -2.66
N ALA A 61 -10.34 19.00 -3.59
CA ALA A 61 -9.93 19.38 -4.94
C ALA A 61 -8.88 20.50 -4.93
N ARG A 62 -9.00 21.51 -4.05
CA ARG A 62 -7.97 22.55 -3.87
C ARG A 62 -6.61 21.99 -3.46
N ASN A 63 -6.57 20.96 -2.60
CA ASN A 63 -5.31 20.29 -2.25
C ASN A 63 -4.69 19.60 -3.47
N ILE A 64 -5.49 18.96 -4.31
CA ILE A 64 -5.02 18.36 -5.57
C ILE A 64 -4.50 19.46 -6.52
N SER A 65 -5.26 20.57 -6.72
CA SER A 65 -4.84 21.70 -7.57
C SER A 65 -3.47 22.22 -7.19
N HIS A 66 -3.20 22.40 -5.89
CA HIS A 66 -1.89 22.85 -5.42
C HIS A 66 -0.74 21.91 -5.81
N GLN A 67 -0.98 20.60 -5.85
CA GLN A 67 0.04 19.65 -6.30
C GLN A 67 0.14 19.59 -7.84
N ILE A 68 -0.97 19.82 -8.54
CA ILE A 68 -0.98 19.95 -10.00
C ILE A 68 -0.18 21.19 -10.45
N GLU A 69 -0.30 22.30 -9.73
CA GLU A 69 0.50 23.51 -9.99
C GLU A 69 2.01 23.24 -9.90
N LYS A 70 2.48 22.43 -8.93
CA LYS A 70 3.88 22.03 -8.84
C LYS A 70 4.32 21.21 -10.05
N ILE A 71 3.48 20.27 -10.52
CA ILE A 71 3.76 19.49 -11.73
C ILE A 71 3.78 20.42 -12.97
N SER A 72 2.86 21.38 -13.06
CA SER A 72 2.84 22.39 -14.10
C SER A 72 4.15 23.21 -14.15
N GLN A 73 4.64 23.63 -12.99
CA GLN A 73 5.92 24.35 -12.88
C GLN A 73 7.12 23.47 -13.27
N GLN A 74 7.15 22.19 -12.89
CA GLN A 74 8.20 21.25 -13.26
C GLN A 74 8.27 21.01 -14.77
N THR A 75 7.11 20.95 -15.42
CA THR A 75 7.00 20.61 -16.85
C THR A 75 6.93 21.86 -17.77
N GLY A 76 6.77 23.03 -17.21
CA GLY A 76 6.67 24.30 -17.96
C GLY A 76 5.40 24.46 -18.81
N ARG A 77 4.32 23.69 -18.51
CA ARG A 77 3.08 23.73 -19.29
C ARG A 77 1.82 23.59 -18.43
N SER A 78 0.67 23.99 -18.96
CA SER A 78 -0.62 23.77 -18.29
C SER A 78 -0.95 22.28 -18.19
N MET A 79 -1.61 21.93 -17.09
CA MET A 79 -2.18 20.61 -16.84
C MET A 79 -3.71 20.57 -17.09
N ASP A 80 -4.32 21.67 -17.54
CA ASP A 80 -5.76 21.76 -17.77
C ASP A 80 -6.28 20.59 -18.61
N ASN A 81 -7.44 20.07 -18.25
CA ASN A 81 -8.15 18.98 -18.92
C ASN A 81 -7.45 17.60 -18.88
N ILE A 82 -6.33 17.46 -18.18
CA ILE A 82 -5.75 16.14 -17.93
C ILE A 82 -6.58 15.45 -16.81
N PRO A 83 -7.16 14.25 -17.04
CA PRO A 83 -7.99 13.59 -16.03
C PRO A 83 -7.17 13.15 -14.81
N VAL A 84 -7.77 13.25 -13.62
CA VAL A 84 -7.21 12.78 -12.35
C VAL A 84 -7.86 11.46 -11.97
N ILE A 85 -7.07 10.42 -11.80
CA ILE A 85 -7.52 9.11 -11.31
C ILE A 85 -7.05 8.94 -9.86
N ILE A 86 -7.99 8.74 -8.94
CA ILE A 86 -7.70 8.70 -7.51
C ILE A 86 -7.99 7.32 -6.96
N SER A 87 -7.01 6.72 -6.29
CA SER A 87 -7.14 5.52 -5.47
C SER A 87 -6.72 5.79 -4.02
N GLY A 88 -7.06 4.88 -3.11
CA GLY A 88 -6.75 4.99 -1.70
C GLY A 88 -7.87 5.63 -0.88
N MET A 89 -7.52 6.30 0.21
CA MET A 89 -8.47 6.78 1.23
C MET A 89 -9.37 7.94 0.81
N ALA A 90 -9.20 8.50 -0.40
CA ALA A 90 -10.05 9.59 -0.91
C ALA A 90 -11.54 9.20 -1.02
N SER A 91 -11.84 7.92 -1.19
CA SER A 91 -13.21 7.38 -1.24
C SER A 91 -13.75 6.88 0.10
N SER A 92 -13.10 7.19 1.24
CA SER A 92 -13.54 6.82 2.59
C SER A 92 -14.45 7.88 3.22
N ASN A 93 -15.04 7.54 4.37
CA ASN A 93 -15.87 8.47 5.15
C ASN A 93 -15.13 9.74 5.61
N ILE A 94 -13.81 9.69 5.73
CA ILE A 94 -12.95 10.86 6.00
C ILE A 94 -12.28 11.41 4.73
N GLY A 95 -12.55 10.82 3.57
CA GLY A 95 -11.99 11.19 2.26
C GLY A 95 -12.71 12.34 1.58
N MET A 96 -12.39 12.54 0.32
CA MET A 96 -12.99 13.55 -0.56
C MET A 96 -14.50 13.32 -0.75
N ILE A 97 -14.89 12.05 -0.88
CA ILE A 97 -16.27 11.57 -0.93
C ILE A 97 -16.33 10.14 -0.41
N GLU A 98 -17.41 9.80 0.27
CA GLU A 98 -17.64 8.43 0.71
C GLU A 98 -18.27 7.60 -0.41
N LEU A 99 -17.61 6.52 -0.81
CA LEU A 99 -18.14 5.54 -1.75
C LEU A 99 -18.33 4.19 -1.03
N PRO A 100 -19.41 3.45 -1.34
CA PRO A 100 -19.61 2.13 -0.78
C PRO A 100 -18.51 1.17 -1.25
N TYR A 101 -18.23 0.15 -0.45
CA TYR A 101 -17.30 -0.90 -0.83
C TYR A 101 -17.92 -1.84 -1.87
N LYS A 102 -17.12 -2.24 -2.85
CA LYS A 102 -17.44 -3.39 -3.71
C LYS A 102 -17.18 -4.68 -2.92
N LYS A 103 -18.18 -5.57 -2.85
CA LYS A 103 -17.97 -6.88 -2.23
C LYS A 103 -17.18 -7.82 -3.13
N ILE A 104 -16.34 -8.68 -2.53
CA ILE A 104 -15.74 -9.82 -3.24
C ILE A 104 -16.82 -10.83 -3.67
N PRO A 105 -16.59 -11.64 -4.73
CA PRO A 105 -15.39 -11.60 -5.58
C PRO A 105 -15.37 -10.42 -6.55
N PHE A 106 -14.18 -10.00 -6.97
CA PHE A 106 -14.02 -9.04 -8.05
C PHE A 106 -12.97 -9.52 -9.08
N LYS A 107 -13.09 -9.02 -10.31
CA LYS A 107 -12.23 -9.44 -11.42
C LYS A 107 -10.88 -8.76 -11.34
N LEU A 108 -9.80 -9.54 -11.49
CA LEU A 108 -8.43 -9.05 -11.46
C LEU A 108 -8.12 -7.97 -12.51
N ASN A 109 -8.85 -7.97 -13.64
CA ASN A 109 -8.71 -6.94 -14.67
C ASN A 109 -9.38 -5.60 -14.29
N GLY A 110 -10.01 -5.51 -13.12
CA GLY A 110 -10.64 -4.29 -12.61
C GLY A 110 -11.93 -3.87 -13.34
N SER A 111 -12.49 -4.72 -14.23
CA SER A 111 -13.65 -4.34 -15.05
C SER A 111 -14.95 -4.19 -14.26
N ASP A 112 -14.99 -4.65 -13.03
CA ASP A 112 -16.14 -4.58 -12.13
C ASP A 112 -15.82 -3.83 -10.80
N LEU A 113 -14.71 -3.08 -10.76
CA LEU A 113 -14.45 -2.14 -9.67
C LEU A 113 -15.54 -1.06 -9.61
N LEU A 114 -15.94 -0.71 -8.40
CA LEU A 114 -16.85 0.40 -8.19
C LEU A 114 -16.08 1.72 -8.27
N MET A 115 -16.54 2.61 -9.12
CA MET A 115 -15.88 3.89 -9.40
C MET A 115 -16.92 5.00 -9.59
N GLN A 116 -16.56 6.22 -9.20
CA GLN A 116 -17.40 7.41 -9.41
C GLN A 116 -16.63 8.46 -10.21
N ARG A 117 -17.28 8.97 -11.27
CA ARG A 117 -16.75 10.06 -12.10
C ARG A 117 -17.38 11.39 -11.70
N TYR A 118 -16.57 12.42 -11.65
CA TYR A 118 -16.94 13.82 -11.49
C TYR A 118 -16.39 14.61 -12.66
N ALA A 119 -17.28 15.37 -13.33
CA ALA A 119 -16.89 16.22 -14.45
C ALA A 119 -16.06 17.41 -13.97
N ALA A 120 -15.19 17.91 -14.83
CA ALA A 120 -14.50 19.17 -14.64
C ALA A 120 -15.48 20.31 -14.40
N THR A 121 -15.08 21.30 -13.60
CA THR A 121 -15.85 22.51 -13.30
C THR A 121 -14.99 23.74 -13.58
N GLU A 122 -15.58 24.94 -13.52
CA GLU A 122 -14.84 26.20 -13.67
C GLU A 122 -13.73 26.33 -12.61
N ASN A 123 -13.96 25.81 -11.38
CA ASN A 123 -13.05 25.90 -10.25
C ASN A 123 -12.03 24.73 -10.19
N PHE A 124 -12.27 23.64 -10.92
CA PHE A 124 -11.38 22.49 -11.00
C PHE A 124 -11.45 21.87 -12.39
N LYS A 125 -10.50 22.20 -13.24
CA LYS A 125 -10.49 21.92 -14.68
C LYS A 125 -10.11 20.49 -15.06
N HIS A 126 -10.37 19.54 -14.19
CA HIS A 126 -10.00 18.14 -14.38
C HIS A 126 -11.21 17.23 -14.15
N ASP A 127 -11.47 16.31 -15.07
CA ASP A 127 -12.33 15.19 -14.80
C ASP A 127 -11.68 14.32 -13.70
N VAL A 128 -12.44 13.90 -12.70
CA VAL A 128 -11.96 13.05 -11.61
C VAL A 128 -12.62 11.70 -11.68
N LEU A 129 -11.84 10.63 -11.62
CA LEU A 129 -12.30 9.26 -11.42
C LEU A 129 -11.81 8.77 -10.05
N ILE A 130 -12.74 8.49 -9.13
CA ILE A 130 -12.41 7.99 -7.80
C ILE A 130 -12.75 6.50 -7.71
N ILE A 131 -11.77 5.68 -7.36
CA ILE A 131 -11.91 4.24 -7.20
C ILE A 131 -12.34 3.95 -5.75
N SER A 132 -13.35 3.10 -5.58
CA SER A 132 -13.82 2.65 -4.28
C SER A 132 -12.99 1.47 -3.76
N GLY A 133 -13.05 1.25 -2.43
CA GLY A 133 -12.45 0.08 -1.79
C GLY A 133 -13.26 -1.20 -1.97
N ILE A 134 -12.70 -2.30 -1.45
CA ILE A 134 -13.26 -3.65 -1.48
C ILE A 134 -13.57 -4.11 -0.06
N SER A 135 -14.66 -4.86 0.12
CA SER A 135 -14.97 -5.56 1.38
C SER A 135 -15.08 -7.06 1.17
N GLY A 136 -14.53 -7.81 2.13
CA GLY A 136 -14.86 -9.20 2.40
C GLY A 136 -15.95 -9.32 3.46
N ASP A 137 -16.06 -10.50 4.06
CA ASP A 137 -17.02 -10.72 5.16
C ASP A 137 -16.54 -10.09 6.47
N GLN A 138 -15.24 -10.03 6.72
CA GLN A 138 -14.64 -9.54 7.97
C GLN A 138 -13.57 -8.47 7.76
N ASP A 139 -13.20 -8.18 6.52
CA ASP A 139 -12.09 -7.32 6.15
C ASP A 139 -12.45 -6.27 5.12
N VAL A 140 -11.67 -5.19 5.10
CA VAL A 140 -11.76 -4.13 4.10
C VAL A 140 -10.38 -3.76 3.59
N MET A 141 -10.31 -3.32 2.34
CA MET A 141 -9.13 -2.68 1.77
C MET A 141 -9.53 -1.48 0.91
N ARG A 142 -8.64 -0.49 0.82
CA ARG A 142 -8.90 0.73 0.06
C ARG A 142 -7.59 1.32 -0.46
N GLY A 143 -7.38 1.13 -1.76
CA GLY A 143 -6.13 1.43 -2.48
C GLY A 143 -5.43 0.16 -2.95
N GLU A 144 -5.42 -0.89 -2.14
CA GLU A 144 -4.77 -2.16 -2.46
C GLU A 144 -5.45 -2.88 -3.65
N GLU A 145 -6.78 -2.75 -3.82
CA GLU A 145 -7.51 -3.26 -4.99
C GLU A 145 -6.94 -2.71 -6.30
N THR A 146 -6.53 -1.44 -6.29
CA THR A 146 -5.91 -0.78 -7.44
C THR A 146 -4.52 -1.38 -7.73
N GLN A 147 -3.73 -1.65 -6.69
CA GLN A 147 -2.43 -2.31 -6.85
C GLN A 147 -2.59 -3.72 -7.41
N ILE A 148 -3.54 -4.49 -6.88
CA ILE A 148 -3.81 -5.88 -7.33
C ILE A 148 -4.20 -5.90 -8.80
N THR A 149 -5.07 -5.01 -9.22
CA THR A 149 -5.49 -4.93 -10.64
C THR A 149 -4.38 -4.47 -11.58
N GLY A 150 -3.31 -3.87 -11.04
CA GLY A 150 -2.14 -3.42 -11.79
C GLY A 150 -0.98 -4.41 -11.86
N ILE A 151 -1.08 -5.59 -11.26
CA ILE A 151 -0.04 -6.62 -11.31
C ILE A 151 0.17 -7.11 -12.75
N GLU A 152 1.43 -7.33 -13.12
CA GLU A 152 1.85 -7.91 -14.41
C GLU A 152 2.57 -9.24 -14.21
N ASN A 153 2.72 -9.98 -15.31
CA ASN A 153 3.44 -11.27 -15.32
C ASN A 153 2.94 -12.21 -14.21
N ILE A 154 1.62 -12.33 -14.12
CA ILE A 154 0.95 -13.12 -13.09
C ILE A 154 1.27 -14.60 -13.33
N PRO A 155 1.66 -15.35 -12.29
CA PRO A 155 1.83 -16.80 -12.39
C PRO A 155 0.54 -17.48 -12.86
N SER A 156 0.66 -18.56 -13.61
CA SER A 156 -0.49 -19.41 -13.93
C SER A 156 -1.04 -20.07 -12.67
N GLY A 157 -2.34 -20.35 -12.65
CA GLY A 157 -3.02 -21.00 -11.51
C GLY A 157 -3.44 -20.01 -10.42
N ASP A 158 -3.64 -20.53 -9.22
CA ASP A 158 -4.04 -19.79 -8.04
C ASP A 158 -2.83 -19.15 -7.36
N TRP A 159 -3.00 -17.98 -6.76
CA TRP A 159 -1.91 -17.27 -6.10
C TRP A 159 -2.39 -16.39 -4.95
N ILE A 160 -1.46 -16.04 -4.07
CA ILE A 160 -1.66 -15.09 -2.99
C ILE A 160 -0.84 -13.85 -3.27
N CYS A 161 -1.48 -12.69 -3.25
CA CYS A 161 -0.82 -11.40 -3.29
C CYS A 161 -0.61 -10.88 -1.88
N ILE A 162 0.62 -10.53 -1.55
CA ILE A 162 0.98 -9.88 -0.30
C ILE A 162 1.27 -8.42 -0.60
N LEU A 163 0.59 -7.53 0.13
CA LEU A 163 0.78 -6.09 0.03
C LEU A 163 1.25 -5.58 1.40
N PRO A 164 2.56 -5.52 1.63
CA PRO A 164 3.13 -5.01 2.87
C PRO A 164 2.74 -3.56 3.14
N GLY A 165 2.41 -3.24 4.39
CA GLY A 165 2.01 -1.88 4.76
C GLY A 165 1.81 -1.70 6.25
N THR A 166 1.24 -0.55 6.65
CA THR A 166 0.74 -0.33 8.01
C THR A 166 -0.24 -1.45 8.39
N HIS A 167 -1.12 -1.79 7.45
CA HIS A 167 -2.08 -2.89 7.49
C HIS A 167 -1.82 -3.80 6.30
N SER A 168 -0.89 -4.73 6.42
CA SER A 168 -0.55 -5.70 5.36
C SER A 168 -1.76 -6.51 4.92
N LYS A 169 -1.86 -6.80 3.63
CA LYS A 169 -2.93 -7.64 3.07
C LYS A 169 -2.38 -8.92 2.47
N HIS A 170 -3.03 -10.04 2.77
CA HIS A 170 -2.85 -11.29 2.04
C HIS A 170 -4.12 -11.56 1.23
N VAL A 171 -4.02 -11.43 -0.08
CA VAL A 171 -5.16 -11.47 -1.01
C VAL A 171 -5.11 -12.73 -1.84
N LYS A 172 -6.15 -13.57 -1.73
CA LYS A 172 -6.27 -14.83 -2.45
C LYS A 172 -6.93 -14.62 -3.80
N VAL A 173 -6.24 -15.04 -4.85
CA VAL A 173 -6.72 -14.99 -6.23
C VAL A 173 -6.89 -16.39 -6.79
N LYS A 174 -8.08 -16.68 -7.30
CA LYS A 174 -8.45 -17.94 -7.95
C LYS A 174 -9.11 -17.66 -9.29
N ASN A 175 -8.65 -18.34 -10.34
CA ASN A 175 -9.24 -18.23 -11.69
C ASN A 175 -9.42 -16.76 -12.15
N GLY A 176 -8.48 -15.87 -11.84
CA GLY A 176 -8.54 -14.46 -12.21
C GLY A 176 -9.56 -13.62 -11.41
N LEU A 177 -10.05 -14.14 -10.29
CA LEU A 177 -10.93 -13.45 -9.35
C LEU A 177 -10.23 -13.30 -7.99
N VAL A 178 -10.33 -12.14 -7.38
CA VAL A 178 -10.04 -11.95 -5.96
C VAL A 178 -11.22 -12.52 -5.19
N VAL A 179 -10.97 -13.56 -4.41
CA VAL A 179 -12.03 -14.34 -3.73
C VAL A 179 -12.03 -14.19 -2.22
N ASP A 180 -10.88 -13.80 -1.64
CA ASP A 180 -10.72 -13.65 -0.19
C ASP A 180 -9.52 -12.76 0.12
N PHE A 181 -9.48 -12.15 1.29
CA PHE A 181 -8.30 -11.47 1.80
C PHE A 181 -8.33 -11.32 3.32
N LYS A 182 -7.14 -11.20 3.90
CA LYS A 182 -6.92 -10.96 5.33
C LYS A 182 -6.03 -9.74 5.53
N THR A 183 -6.33 -8.98 6.58
CA THR A 183 -5.53 -7.83 7.01
C THR A 183 -4.70 -8.18 8.25
N PHE A 184 -3.44 -7.80 8.23
CA PHE A 184 -2.49 -7.93 9.34
C PHE A 184 -2.00 -6.55 9.75
N MET A 185 -2.03 -6.24 11.03
CA MET A 185 -1.61 -4.94 11.57
C MET A 185 -0.08 -4.83 11.75
N THR A 186 0.69 -5.44 10.86
CA THR A 186 2.14 -5.64 10.99
C THR A 186 2.91 -4.34 11.16
N GLY A 187 2.67 -3.37 10.25
CA GLY A 187 3.34 -2.08 10.33
C GLY A 187 2.86 -1.22 11.51
N GLU A 188 1.58 -1.25 11.84
CA GLU A 188 1.04 -0.53 12.99
C GLU A 188 1.54 -1.10 14.31
N PHE A 189 1.57 -2.43 14.47
CA PHE A 189 2.16 -3.06 15.65
C PHE A 189 3.65 -2.74 15.79
N PHE A 190 4.39 -2.72 14.68
CA PHE A 190 5.78 -2.31 14.70
C PHE A 190 5.94 -0.88 15.22
N GLU A 191 5.15 0.07 14.70
CA GLU A 191 5.18 1.46 15.14
C GLU A 191 4.81 1.59 16.62
N LEU A 192 3.69 1.00 17.05
CA LEU A 192 3.22 1.06 18.43
C LEU A 192 4.25 0.43 19.39
N LEU A 193 4.76 -0.75 19.08
CA LEU A 193 5.73 -1.44 19.94
C LEU A 193 7.06 -0.68 20.00
N SER A 194 7.55 -0.15 18.90
CA SER A 194 8.83 0.55 18.83
C SER A 194 8.81 1.97 19.40
N THR A 195 7.63 2.65 19.45
CA THR A 195 7.54 4.06 19.83
C THR A 195 6.68 4.33 21.06
N LYS A 196 5.67 3.51 21.36
CA LYS A 196 4.65 3.78 22.40
C LYS A 196 4.64 2.75 23.52
N SER A 197 5.33 1.62 23.37
CA SER A 197 5.35 0.56 24.37
C SER A 197 6.60 0.67 25.28
N ILE A 198 6.68 -0.25 26.26
CA ILE A 198 7.89 -0.43 27.09
C ILE A 198 9.13 -0.77 26.26
N LEU A 199 8.96 -1.22 25.02
CA LEU A 199 10.04 -1.56 24.12
C LEU A 199 10.72 -0.35 23.49
N ALA A 200 10.08 0.81 23.49
CA ALA A 200 10.60 2.05 22.87
C ALA A 200 12.04 2.38 23.33
N GLY A 201 12.35 2.19 24.63
CA GLY A 201 13.70 2.39 25.16
C GLY A 201 14.72 1.33 24.74
N SER A 202 14.29 0.25 24.10
CA SER A 202 15.13 -0.88 23.67
C SER A 202 15.34 -0.95 22.16
N ILE A 203 14.80 0.02 21.41
CA ILE A 203 14.76 -0.01 19.94
C ILE A 203 15.22 1.36 19.43
N GLU A 204 16.08 1.34 18.41
CA GLU A 204 16.55 2.52 17.71
C GLU A 204 16.65 2.20 16.23
N LYS A 205 16.11 3.04 15.35
CA LYS A 205 16.15 2.80 13.90
C LYS A 205 17.61 2.67 13.46
N GLY A 206 17.96 1.50 12.89
CA GLY A 206 19.27 1.24 12.33
C GLY A 206 19.51 1.99 11.03
N ALA A 207 20.76 2.43 10.82
CA ALA A 207 21.12 3.22 9.64
C ALA A 207 21.30 2.36 8.37
N ASP A 208 21.69 1.09 8.50
CA ASP A 208 22.03 0.21 7.37
C ASP A 208 21.33 -1.15 7.49
N PRO A 209 20.26 -1.40 6.68
CA PRO A 209 19.60 -2.69 6.62
C PRO A 209 20.52 -3.83 6.14
N ALA A 210 21.54 -3.53 5.32
CA ALA A 210 22.46 -4.51 4.75
C ALA A 210 23.61 -4.89 5.69
N ASN A 211 23.74 -4.25 6.85
CA ASN A 211 24.73 -4.63 7.85
C ASN A 211 24.50 -6.08 8.31
N LYS A 212 25.56 -6.88 8.34
CA LYS A 212 25.49 -8.33 8.67
C LYS A 212 24.80 -8.63 10.00
N ASN A 213 25.04 -7.79 11.01
CA ASN A 213 24.45 -8.00 12.34
C ASN A 213 22.94 -7.70 12.29
N ASN A 214 22.54 -6.63 11.60
CA ASN A 214 21.14 -6.26 11.42
C ASN A 214 20.37 -7.34 10.64
N LEU A 215 20.96 -7.87 9.56
CA LEU A 215 20.40 -9.00 8.80
C LEU A 215 20.26 -10.25 9.69
N SER A 216 21.31 -10.61 10.44
CA SER A 216 21.24 -11.74 11.36
C SER A 216 20.18 -11.56 12.45
N ALA A 217 20.02 -10.35 12.98
CA ALA A 217 18.97 -10.05 13.94
C ALA A 217 17.58 -10.16 13.32
N PHE A 218 17.41 -9.66 12.10
CA PHE A 218 16.16 -9.76 11.33
C PHE A 218 15.77 -11.22 11.06
N GLU A 219 16.72 -12.06 10.60
CA GLU A 219 16.49 -13.48 10.37
C GLU A 219 16.09 -14.23 11.66
N LYS A 220 16.77 -13.95 12.79
CA LYS A 220 16.40 -14.51 14.10
C LYS A 220 15.00 -14.08 14.51
N GLY A 221 14.63 -12.82 14.24
CA GLY A 221 13.29 -12.30 14.46
C GLY A 221 12.24 -13.07 13.65
N ILE A 222 12.46 -13.29 12.35
CA ILE A 222 11.55 -14.05 11.49
C ILE A 222 11.32 -15.46 12.04
N ARG A 223 12.39 -16.19 12.37
CA ARG A 223 12.28 -17.54 12.96
C ARG A 223 11.46 -17.51 14.26
N ALA A 224 11.74 -16.57 15.14
CA ALA A 224 10.98 -16.41 16.38
C ALA A 224 9.49 -16.10 16.12
N GLY A 225 9.18 -15.31 15.10
CA GLY A 225 7.79 -15.00 14.69
C GLY A 225 7.04 -16.22 14.17
N ILE A 226 7.72 -17.10 13.43
CA ILE A 226 7.12 -18.33 12.88
C ILE A 226 6.92 -19.39 13.98
N GLU A 227 7.89 -19.56 14.87
CA GLU A 227 7.99 -20.69 15.77
C GLU A 227 7.40 -20.45 17.17
N SER A 228 7.14 -19.19 17.54
CA SER A 228 6.85 -18.82 18.92
C SER A 228 5.57 -17.98 19.06
N ASN A 229 5.07 -17.88 20.30
CA ASN A 229 3.93 -16.98 20.61
C ASN A 229 4.37 -15.52 20.52
N LEU A 230 3.69 -14.73 19.68
CA LEU A 230 4.01 -13.32 19.39
C LEU A 230 4.04 -12.44 20.65
N LEU A 231 3.08 -12.63 21.60
CA LEU A 231 3.00 -11.81 22.80
C LEU A 231 4.22 -12.02 23.71
N HIS A 232 4.63 -13.28 23.90
CA HIS A 232 5.83 -13.60 24.66
C HIS A 232 7.09 -13.10 23.94
N SER A 233 7.21 -13.39 22.64
CA SER A 233 8.40 -13.06 21.87
C SER A 233 8.58 -11.54 21.73
N SER A 234 7.51 -10.74 21.68
CA SER A 234 7.63 -9.29 21.67
C SER A 234 8.40 -8.76 22.90
N PHE A 235 8.24 -9.38 24.10
CA PHE A 235 8.98 -8.97 25.29
C PHE A 235 10.47 -9.32 25.23
N ILE A 236 10.89 -10.26 24.37
CA ILE A 236 12.30 -10.62 24.17
C ILE A 236 13.10 -9.41 23.65
N ALA A 237 12.47 -8.49 22.89
CA ALA A 237 13.11 -7.22 22.53
C ALA A 237 13.61 -6.43 23.74
N ARG A 238 12.90 -6.47 24.87
CA ARG A 238 13.34 -5.87 26.13
C ARG A 238 14.53 -6.60 26.74
N THR A 239 14.44 -7.94 26.82
CA THR A 239 15.47 -8.76 27.47
C THR A 239 16.75 -8.88 26.62
N ASN A 240 16.67 -8.73 25.31
CA ASN A 240 17.86 -8.64 24.44
C ASN A 240 18.79 -7.51 24.86
N ILE A 241 18.24 -6.33 25.22
CA ILE A 241 19.03 -5.20 25.72
C ILE A 241 19.53 -5.44 27.14
N LEU A 242 18.65 -5.92 28.04
CA LEU A 242 18.99 -6.15 29.44
C LEU A 242 20.13 -7.17 29.61
N PHE A 243 20.20 -8.16 28.74
CA PHE A 243 21.21 -9.21 28.74
C PHE A 243 22.34 -8.97 27.73
N ASN A 244 22.44 -7.79 27.12
CA ASN A 244 23.47 -7.41 26.14
C ASN A 244 23.58 -8.39 24.96
N LYS A 245 22.44 -8.96 24.50
CA LYS A 245 22.39 -9.91 23.39
C LYS A 245 22.35 -9.22 22.02
N LEU A 246 21.68 -8.09 21.93
CA LEU A 246 21.57 -7.25 20.73
C LEU A 246 21.75 -5.78 21.10
N SER A 247 22.31 -4.97 20.20
CA SER A 247 22.24 -3.50 20.26
C SER A 247 20.80 -3.02 19.98
N ARG A 248 20.51 -1.75 20.29
CA ARG A 248 19.18 -1.16 19.99
C ARG A 248 18.87 -1.16 18.49
N GLN A 249 19.87 -0.97 17.64
CA GLN A 249 19.72 -1.01 16.17
C GLN A 249 19.44 -2.43 15.68
N GLU A 250 20.21 -3.42 16.12
CA GLU A 250 19.93 -4.83 15.81
C GLU A 250 18.54 -5.24 16.29
N ASN A 251 18.13 -4.75 17.46
CA ASN A 251 16.83 -5.06 18.03
C ASN A 251 15.64 -4.43 17.24
N TYR A 252 15.87 -3.31 16.56
CA TYR A 252 14.91 -2.75 15.58
C TYR A 252 14.63 -3.77 14.46
N TYR A 253 15.67 -4.35 13.89
CA TYR A 253 15.52 -5.34 12.81
C TYR A 253 14.97 -6.67 13.34
N TRP A 254 15.36 -7.07 14.55
CA TRP A 254 14.82 -8.25 15.21
C TRP A 254 13.29 -8.15 15.41
N LEU A 255 12.79 -7.00 15.91
CA LEU A 255 11.36 -6.77 16.06
C LEU A 255 10.61 -6.75 14.72
N SER A 256 11.19 -6.12 13.71
CA SER A 256 10.63 -6.12 12.36
C SER A 256 10.51 -7.54 11.81
N GLY A 257 11.57 -8.34 11.94
CA GLY A 257 11.57 -9.76 11.57
C GLY A 257 10.53 -10.58 12.32
N LEU A 258 10.40 -10.37 13.63
CA LEU A 258 9.42 -11.04 14.48
C LEU A 258 7.98 -10.85 13.97
N LEU A 259 7.61 -9.61 13.67
CA LEU A 259 6.26 -9.28 13.21
C LEU A 259 5.99 -9.80 11.80
N ILE A 260 6.95 -9.67 10.89
CA ILE A 260 6.84 -10.22 9.53
C ILE A 260 6.77 -11.76 9.59
N GLY A 261 7.59 -12.40 10.41
CA GLY A 261 7.55 -13.86 10.61
C GLY A 261 6.18 -14.33 11.12
N ALA A 262 5.63 -13.63 12.11
CA ALA A 262 4.30 -13.93 12.64
C ALA A 262 3.18 -13.74 11.61
N GLU A 263 3.25 -12.67 10.78
CA GLU A 263 2.33 -12.43 9.67
C GLU A 263 2.36 -13.59 8.67
N LEU A 264 3.56 -14.03 8.29
CA LEU A 264 3.74 -15.02 7.23
C LEU A 264 3.50 -16.47 7.69
N THR A 265 3.27 -16.72 8.97
CA THR A 265 3.09 -18.08 9.52
C THR A 265 1.94 -18.84 8.83
N GLU A 266 0.85 -18.18 8.48
CA GLU A 266 -0.28 -18.83 7.79
C GLU A 266 0.11 -19.39 6.41
N LEU A 267 1.14 -18.85 5.77
CA LEU A 267 1.58 -19.28 4.43
C LEU A 267 2.41 -20.58 4.47
N THR A 268 2.88 -21.01 5.63
CA THR A 268 3.66 -22.25 5.79
C THR A 268 2.88 -23.50 5.38
N HIS A 269 1.55 -23.41 5.27
CA HIS A 269 0.67 -24.53 4.91
C HIS A 269 0.01 -24.37 3.52
N LEU A 270 0.37 -23.33 2.76
CA LEU A 270 -0.28 -22.99 1.48
C LEU A 270 0.66 -23.21 0.29
N HIS A 271 1.20 -24.41 0.17
CA HIS A 271 2.21 -24.78 -0.84
C HIS A 271 1.67 -24.79 -2.28
N GLU A 272 0.35 -24.93 -2.46
CA GLU A 272 -0.30 -24.97 -3.78
C GLU A 272 -0.45 -23.58 -4.43
N TYR A 273 -0.23 -22.49 -3.68
CA TYR A 273 -0.35 -21.13 -4.20
C TYR A 273 0.99 -20.58 -4.64
N ASN A 274 1.00 -19.93 -5.80
CA ASN A 274 2.09 -19.02 -6.14
C ASN A 274 2.01 -17.76 -5.26
N ILE A 275 3.14 -17.11 -5.01
CA ILE A 275 3.19 -15.89 -4.19
C ILE A 275 3.63 -14.71 -5.04
N VAL A 276 2.91 -13.61 -4.91
CA VAL A 276 3.27 -12.30 -5.50
C VAL A 276 3.36 -11.28 -4.36
N ILE A 277 4.42 -10.50 -4.31
CA ILE A 277 4.57 -9.41 -3.33
C ILE A 277 4.57 -8.09 -4.08
N VAL A 278 3.69 -7.16 -3.68
CA VAL A 278 3.62 -5.81 -4.23
C VAL A 278 4.01 -4.80 -3.15
N GLY A 279 5.12 -4.12 -3.33
CA GLY A 279 5.64 -3.20 -2.31
C GLY A 279 6.67 -2.22 -2.86
N ASN A 280 7.13 -1.31 -2.02
CA ASN A 280 8.30 -0.49 -2.32
C ASN A 280 9.59 -1.31 -2.13
N GLN A 281 10.72 -0.74 -2.53
CA GLN A 281 12.00 -1.45 -2.52
C GLN A 281 12.38 -2.02 -1.14
N GLU A 282 12.19 -1.26 -0.05
CA GLU A 282 12.51 -1.69 1.31
C GLU A 282 11.63 -2.86 1.75
N GLN A 283 10.32 -2.77 1.48
CA GLN A 283 9.36 -3.85 1.76
C GLN A 283 9.69 -5.11 0.96
N LEU A 284 9.97 -4.97 -0.33
CA LEU A 284 10.32 -6.10 -1.19
C LEU A 284 11.57 -6.82 -0.71
N LEU A 285 12.62 -6.09 -0.28
CA LEU A 285 13.84 -6.69 0.27
C LEU A 285 13.56 -7.44 1.58
N SER A 286 12.82 -6.84 2.50
CA SER A 286 12.50 -7.45 3.80
C SER A 286 11.66 -8.72 3.65
N TYR A 287 10.60 -8.65 2.82
CA TYR A 287 9.74 -9.82 2.59
C TYR A 287 10.45 -10.92 1.78
N LYS A 288 11.30 -10.54 0.80
CA LYS A 288 12.13 -11.52 0.08
C LYS A 288 13.00 -12.31 1.06
N ALA A 289 13.72 -11.63 1.96
CA ALA A 289 14.54 -12.30 2.97
C ALA A 289 13.70 -13.21 3.89
N ALA A 290 12.49 -12.78 4.26
CA ALA A 290 11.58 -13.60 5.05
C ALA A 290 11.16 -14.87 4.29
N PHE A 291 10.83 -14.75 2.99
CA PHE A 291 10.47 -15.91 2.16
C PHE A 291 11.62 -16.89 1.92
N GLU A 292 12.86 -16.42 1.87
CA GLU A 292 14.04 -17.31 1.82
C GLU A 292 14.10 -18.21 3.06
N ILE A 293 13.78 -17.67 4.23
CA ILE A 293 13.70 -18.43 5.49
C ILE A 293 12.49 -19.36 5.49
N LEU A 294 11.32 -18.89 5.08
CA LEU A 294 10.12 -19.74 4.96
C LEU A 294 10.35 -20.90 4.00
N ASN A 295 11.01 -20.66 2.87
CA ASN A 295 11.35 -21.72 1.92
C ASN A 295 12.25 -22.79 2.56
N GLN A 296 13.23 -22.39 3.38
CA GLN A 296 14.08 -23.33 4.12
C GLN A 296 13.30 -24.16 5.13
N LEU A 297 12.36 -23.53 5.85
CA LEU A 297 11.61 -24.17 6.94
C LEU A 297 10.42 -25.00 6.43
N ALA A 298 9.67 -24.46 5.46
CA ALA A 298 8.37 -24.97 5.05
C ALA A 298 8.20 -25.18 3.53
N LYS A 299 9.27 -25.05 2.72
CA LYS A 299 9.23 -25.21 1.27
C LYS A 299 8.23 -24.26 0.59
N THR A 300 7.95 -23.10 1.18
CA THR A 300 7.09 -22.08 0.61
C THR A 300 7.65 -21.58 -0.73
N PRO A 301 6.82 -21.35 -1.77
CA PRO A 301 7.29 -20.86 -3.06
C PRO A 301 8.05 -19.53 -2.96
N ILE A 302 9.05 -19.35 -3.85
CA ILE A 302 9.75 -18.07 -3.97
C ILE A 302 8.82 -17.05 -4.63
N PRO A 303 8.63 -15.86 -4.03
CA PRO A 303 7.66 -14.90 -4.53
C PRO A 303 8.13 -14.17 -5.80
N VAL A 304 7.16 -13.80 -6.65
CA VAL A 304 7.34 -12.79 -7.69
C VAL A 304 7.21 -11.41 -7.07
N LEU A 305 8.18 -10.53 -7.30
CA LEU A 305 8.23 -9.19 -6.72
C LEU A 305 7.71 -8.14 -7.72
N GLN A 306 6.86 -7.24 -7.25
CA GLN A 306 6.26 -6.17 -8.05
C GLN A 306 6.42 -4.81 -7.34
N ASP A 307 6.76 -3.79 -8.09
CA ASP A 307 6.82 -2.43 -7.59
C ASP A 307 5.41 -1.85 -7.38
N SER A 308 5.13 -1.33 -6.18
CA SER A 308 3.80 -0.81 -5.81
C SER A 308 3.38 0.42 -6.61
N ASP A 309 4.31 1.34 -6.90
CA ASP A 309 4.01 2.55 -7.66
C ASP A 309 3.61 2.22 -9.10
N LYS A 310 4.34 1.30 -9.73
CA LYS A 310 3.99 0.82 -11.07
C LYS A 310 2.67 0.07 -11.07
N ALA A 311 2.40 -0.72 -10.04
CA ALA A 311 1.14 -1.43 -9.90
C ALA A 311 -0.06 -0.46 -9.75
N ILE A 312 0.06 0.60 -8.93
CA ILE A 312 -0.97 1.64 -8.79
C ILE A 312 -1.26 2.30 -10.15
N ILE A 313 -0.22 2.77 -10.85
CA ILE A 313 -0.37 3.46 -12.14
C ILE A 313 -1.07 2.56 -13.17
N ARG A 314 -0.69 1.28 -13.25
CA ARG A 314 -1.34 0.32 -14.16
C ARG A 314 -2.78 0.04 -13.77
N GLY A 315 -3.06 -0.14 -12.48
CA GLY A 315 -4.41 -0.36 -11.97
C GLY A 315 -5.33 0.82 -12.28
N GLN A 316 -4.87 2.05 -12.06
CA GLN A 316 -5.60 3.27 -12.40
C GLN A 316 -5.81 3.41 -13.92
N SER A 317 -4.80 3.13 -14.74
CA SER A 317 -4.92 3.12 -16.20
C SER A 317 -5.97 2.10 -16.66
N ARG A 318 -5.98 0.88 -16.12
CA ARG A 318 -7.00 -0.15 -16.42
C ARG A 318 -8.39 0.31 -16.00
N ALA A 319 -8.54 0.91 -14.81
CA ALA A 319 -9.79 1.47 -14.31
C ALA A 319 -10.34 2.54 -15.28
N MET A 320 -9.51 3.48 -15.71
CA MET A 320 -9.87 4.51 -16.68
C MET A 320 -10.30 3.93 -18.04
N MET A 321 -9.61 2.90 -18.55
CA MET A 321 -9.95 2.25 -19.82
C MET A 321 -11.28 1.49 -19.74
N ASN A 322 -11.59 0.88 -18.61
CA ASN A 322 -12.84 0.14 -18.39
C ASN A 322 -14.07 1.07 -18.34
N GLN A 323 -13.91 2.34 -17.95
CA GLN A 323 -15.00 3.34 -17.96
C GLN A 323 -15.39 3.83 -19.38
N LYS A 324 -14.54 3.60 -20.38
CA LYS A 324 -14.79 4.02 -21.77
C LYS A 324 -15.57 2.98 -22.57
N LYS A 325 -15.84 1.83 -21.99
CA LYS A 325 -16.67 0.77 -22.59
C LYS A 325 -18.09 0.80 -22.04
#